data_fc3dd550b9ee96ee931914740cb26467
#
_entry.id   fc3dd550b9ee96ee931914740cb26467
#
_cell.length_a   1.000
_cell.length_b   1.000
_cell.length_c   1.000
_cell.angle_alpha   90.00
_cell.angle_beta   90.00
_cell.angle_gamma   90.00
#
_symmetry.space_group_name_H-M   'P 1'
#
loop_
_entity.id
_entity.type
_entity.pdbx_description
1 polymer ?
#
loop_
_entity_poly.entity_id
_entity_poly.type
_entity_poly.pdbx_seq_one_letter_code
_entity_poly.pdbx_strand_id
1 'polypeptide(L)'
;MFKNIKVGSRFSIPCTELLEKAHVDSINCDPLSGDKVGKVVDVSDSEFDIATNSDEWVLVDFWAPWCGPCRMVGPVLSQIAEEREITIAKVNTDVNPMTSGKFGIRGIPALILFKDGEVVDRMTGAMPKQGMDSWLDRHMA
;
A
#
# COMPACT_ATOMS: atom_id res chain seq x y z
N MET A 1 -31.46 12.41 5.36
CA MET A 1 -31.02 12.20 5.55
C MET A 1 -30.58 12.17 5.54
N PHE A 2 -30.63 11.96 5.71
CA PHE A 2 -29.91 11.62 5.72
C PHE A 2 -29.50 11.43 5.92
N LYS A 3 -29.63 11.33 6.19
CA LYS A 3 -29.09 11.00 6.49
C LYS A 3 -28.44 10.89 6.75
N ASN A 4 -28.41 10.73 7.21
CA ASN A 4 -27.56 10.40 7.46
C ASN A 4 -26.96 10.29 7.53
N ILE A 5 -26.92 10.21 7.70
CA ILE A 5 -26.25 9.93 7.81
C ILE A 5 -25.66 9.79 7.94
N LYS A 6 -25.29 9.60 8.25
CA LYS A 6 -24.63 9.29 8.49
C LYS A 6 -23.88 9.07 8.54
N VAL A 7 -23.86 8.99 8.63
CA VAL A 7 -23.05 8.63 8.72
C VAL A 7 -22.32 8.36 8.79
N GLY A 8 -22.20 8.37 9.03
CA GLY A 8 -21.47 7.90 9.22
C GLY A 8 -20.87 7.79 8.76
N SER A 9 -21.00 7.80 8.70
CA SER A 9 -20.51 7.59 8.28
C SER A 9 -20.06 7.70 7.59
N ARG A 10 -20.06 7.74 7.50
CA ARG A 10 -19.81 7.80 6.67
C ARG A 10 -20.18 8.10 6.06
N PHE A 11 -20.82 8.00 5.99
CA PHE A 11 -21.44 8.19 5.32
C PHE A 11 -21.93 8.08 4.79
N SER A 12 -21.98 8.59 5.38
CA SER A 12 -22.56 8.11 4.55
C SER A 12 -23.51 8.47 3.52
N ILE A 13 -23.27 9.24 2.58
CA ILE A 13 -24.03 9.45 1.45
C ILE A 13 -24.23 8.21 0.68
N PRO A 14 -25.40 7.90 0.30
CA PRO A 14 -25.58 6.72 -0.52
C PRO A 14 -24.88 6.87 -1.82
N CYS A 15 -24.23 5.84 -2.25
CA CYS A 15 -23.55 5.86 -3.51
C CYS A 15 -24.51 6.07 -4.65
N THR A 16 -25.70 5.58 -4.53
CA THR A 16 -26.65 5.75 -5.60
C THR A 16 -26.94 7.21 -5.84
N GLU A 17 -26.94 7.98 -4.80
CA GLU A 17 -27.19 9.39 -4.95
C GLU A 17 -26.07 10.06 -5.72
N LEU A 18 -24.87 9.65 -5.41
CA LEU A 18 -23.72 10.20 -6.11
C LEU A 18 -23.73 9.83 -7.56
N LEU A 19 -24.10 8.63 -7.85
CA LEU A 19 -24.10 8.17 -9.21
C LEU A 19 -25.03 8.96 -10.08
N GLU A 20 -26.16 9.28 -9.56
CA GLU A 20 -27.10 10.02 -10.33
C GLU A 20 -26.60 11.36 -10.72
N LYS A 21 -25.90 11.99 -9.85
CA LYS A 21 -25.46 13.30 -10.13
C LYS A 21 -24.29 13.35 -11.03
N ALA A 22 -23.32 12.58 -10.75
CA ALA A 22 -22.08 12.75 -11.43
C ALA A 22 -21.78 11.69 -12.41
N HIS A 23 -22.58 10.78 -12.49
CA HIS A 23 -22.33 9.65 -13.30
C HIS A 23 -20.90 9.25 -13.20
N VAL A 24 -20.39 9.34 -12.06
CA VAL A 24 -19.03 8.97 -11.84
C VAL A 24 -19.00 7.53 -11.56
N ASP A 25 -19.54 6.84 -12.41
CA ASP A 25 -19.55 5.45 -12.25
C ASP A 25 -18.20 4.88 -12.06
N SER A 26 -17.26 5.59 -12.53
CA SER A 26 -15.92 5.09 -12.33
C SER A 26 -15.58 5.14 -10.89
N ILE A 27 -16.27 5.89 -10.12
CA ILE A 27 -15.95 5.92 -8.78
C ILE A 27 -16.47 4.72 -8.16
N ASN A 28 -15.70 4.14 -7.45
CA ASN A 28 -16.08 3.02 -6.78
C ASN A 28 -16.93 3.35 -5.60
N CYS A 29 -18.17 3.32 -5.80
CA CYS A 29 -19.08 3.55 -4.74
C CYS A 29 -19.45 2.31 -4.00
N ASP A 30 -18.86 1.24 -4.34
CA ASP A 30 -19.18 0.00 -3.69
C ASP A 30 -18.59 -0.02 -2.30
N PRO A 31 -19.37 0.11 -1.27
CA PRO A 31 -18.84 0.16 0.07
C PRO A 31 -18.23 -1.15 0.51
N LEU A 32 -18.53 -2.20 -0.17
CA LEU A 32 -17.97 -3.47 0.20
C LEU A 32 -16.59 -3.65 -0.34
N SER A 33 -16.37 -3.20 -1.54
CA SER A 33 -15.09 -3.50 -2.15
C SER A 33 -14.04 -2.48 -1.83
N GLY A 34 -14.42 -1.24 -1.75
CA GLY A 34 -13.42 -0.22 -1.62
C GLY A 34 -12.82 -0.11 -0.24
N ASP A 35 -13.53 -0.61 0.74
CA ASP A 35 -13.13 -0.37 2.10
C ASP A 35 -11.96 -1.17 2.57
N LYS A 36 -11.78 -2.33 2.02
CA LYS A 36 -10.84 -3.28 2.60
C LYS A 36 -9.63 -3.59 1.76
N VAL A 37 -9.45 -2.91 0.68
CA VAL A 37 -8.28 -3.18 -0.15
C VAL A 37 -7.29 -2.05 -0.05
N GLY A 38 -6.05 -2.39 -0.27
CA GLY A 38 -4.98 -1.43 -0.26
C GLY A 38 -4.71 -0.88 -1.63
N LYS A 39 -3.53 -0.33 -1.80
CA LYS A 39 -3.15 0.25 -3.07
C LYS A 39 -1.65 0.14 -3.25
N VAL A 40 -1.22 0.30 -4.50
CA VAL A 40 0.19 0.30 -4.85
C VAL A 40 0.50 1.68 -5.41
N VAL A 41 1.49 2.35 -4.85
CA VAL A 41 1.85 3.68 -5.30
C VAL A 41 3.36 3.78 -5.44
N ASP A 42 3.82 4.63 -6.36
CA ASP A 42 5.25 4.91 -6.48
C ASP A 42 5.56 6.11 -5.60
N VAL A 43 6.65 6.02 -4.86
CA VAL A 43 7.00 7.03 -3.88
C VAL A 43 8.42 7.51 -4.11
N SER A 44 8.61 8.81 -4.13
CA SER A 44 9.94 9.41 -4.30
C SER A 44 10.52 9.78 -2.94
N ASP A 45 11.80 10.18 -2.97
CA ASP A 45 12.47 10.64 -1.75
C ASP A 45 11.71 11.77 -1.08
N SER A 46 11.15 12.67 -1.86
CA SER A 46 10.43 13.81 -1.29
C SER A 46 9.08 13.45 -0.71
N GLU A 47 8.53 12.31 -1.12
CA GLU A 47 7.21 11.87 -0.67
C GLU A 47 7.26 10.79 0.39
N PHE A 48 8.44 10.28 0.65
CA PHE A 48 8.57 9.09 1.47
C PHE A 48 8.02 9.28 2.88
N ASP A 49 8.38 10.38 3.52
CA ASP A 49 7.95 10.62 4.89
C ASP A 49 6.43 10.72 4.98
N ILE A 50 5.83 11.40 4.01
CA ILE A 50 4.38 11.52 3.99
C ILE A 50 3.72 10.17 3.76
N ALA A 51 4.28 9.40 2.86
CA ALA A 51 3.70 8.11 2.50
C ALA A 51 3.76 7.13 3.65
N THR A 52 4.81 7.15 4.45
CA THR A 52 4.97 6.20 5.54
C THR A 52 4.42 6.70 6.86
N ASN A 53 4.21 8.00 6.99
CA ASN A 53 3.71 8.56 8.23
C ASN A 53 2.18 8.49 8.25
N SER A 54 1.68 7.29 8.39
CA SER A 54 0.27 7.01 8.31
C SER A 54 -0.08 6.06 9.43
N ASP A 55 -1.33 6.09 9.88
CA ASP A 55 -1.77 5.17 10.90
C ASP A 55 -2.16 3.83 10.29
N GLU A 56 -1.99 3.68 9.00
CA GLU A 56 -2.28 2.43 8.32
C GLU A 56 -1.00 1.65 8.10
N TRP A 57 -1.17 0.40 7.68
CA TRP A 57 -0.03 -0.42 7.32
C TRP A 57 0.53 0.02 6.00
N VAL A 58 1.84 0.23 5.93
CA VAL A 58 2.53 0.59 4.69
C VAL A 58 3.70 -0.35 4.51
N LEU A 59 3.75 -1.00 3.38
CA LEU A 59 4.86 -1.87 3.04
C LEU A 59 5.68 -1.17 1.96
N VAL A 60 6.92 -0.82 2.30
CA VAL A 60 7.81 -0.15 1.35
C VAL A 60 8.62 -1.19 0.60
N ASP A 61 8.60 -1.10 -0.72
CA ASP A 61 9.31 -2.01 -1.59
C ASP A 61 10.42 -1.25 -2.31
N PHE A 62 11.66 -1.50 -1.93
CA PHE A 62 12.80 -0.91 -2.61
C PHE A 62 13.18 -1.80 -3.78
N TRP A 63 13.14 -1.25 -4.97
CA TRP A 63 13.32 -2.01 -6.20
C TRP A 63 14.11 -1.22 -7.22
N ALA A 64 14.47 -1.87 -8.32
CA ALA A 64 15.10 -1.20 -9.44
C ALA A 64 14.70 -1.90 -10.73
N PRO A 65 14.68 -1.18 -11.86
CA PRO A 65 14.25 -1.78 -13.13
C PRO A 65 15.13 -2.95 -13.58
N TRP A 66 16.40 -2.93 -13.22
CA TRP A 66 17.32 -3.98 -13.63
C TRP A 66 17.30 -5.21 -12.73
N CYS A 67 16.51 -5.16 -11.69
CA CYS A 67 16.50 -6.21 -10.68
C CYS A 67 15.51 -7.32 -11.06
N GLY A 68 16.03 -8.48 -11.40
CA GLY A 68 15.21 -9.62 -11.77
C GLY A 68 14.28 -10.08 -10.65
N PRO A 69 14.81 -10.33 -9.44
CA PRO A 69 13.95 -10.74 -8.33
C PRO A 69 12.88 -9.72 -8.00
N CYS A 70 13.16 -8.43 -8.18
CA CYS A 70 12.16 -7.40 -7.92
C CYS A 70 10.96 -7.56 -8.84
N ARG A 71 11.20 -8.00 -10.07
CA ARG A 71 10.11 -8.21 -11.02
C ARG A 71 9.20 -9.35 -10.60
N MET A 72 9.75 -10.31 -9.87
CA MET A 72 8.95 -11.42 -9.39
C MET A 72 8.09 -11.01 -8.21
N VAL A 73 8.59 -10.08 -7.41
CA VAL A 73 7.88 -9.63 -6.23
C VAL A 73 6.74 -8.68 -6.57
N GLY A 74 6.91 -7.91 -7.65
CA GLY A 74 5.90 -6.92 -8.03
C GLY A 74 4.49 -7.47 -8.10
N PRO A 75 4.24 -8.52 -8.90
CA PRO A 75 2.90 -9.07 -8.98
C PRO A 75 2.39 -9.61 -7.65
N VAL A 76 3.29 -10.15 -6.83
CA VAL A 76 2.91 -10.64 -5.51
C VAL A 76 2.40 -9.50 -4.65
N LEU A 77 3.11 -8.38 -4.68
CA LEU A 77 2.68 -7.22 -3.90
C LEU A 77 1.36 -6.65 -4.39
N SER A 78 1.14 -6.67 -5.70
CA SER A 78 -0.13 -6.22 -6.23
C SER A 78 -1.28 -7.08 -5.73
N GLN A 79 -1.08 -8.38 -5.68
CA GLN A 79 -2.10 -9.27 -5.15
C GLN A 79 -2.36 -9.01 -3.68
N ILE A 80 -1.30 -8.77 -2.94
CA ILE A 80 -1.44 -8.51 -1.51
C ILE A 80 -2.23 -7.23 -1.28
N ALA A 81 -1.98 -6.20 -2.10
CA ALA A 81 -2.74 -4.96 -1.98
C ALA A 81 -4.21 -5.16 -2.29
N GLU A 82 -4.53 -6.12 -3.15
CA GLU A 82 -5.92 -6.41 -3.47
C GLU A 82 -6.61 -7.19 -2.35
N GLU A 83 -5.85 -7.87 -1.53
CA GLU A 83 -6.41 -8.74 -0.51
C GLU A 83 -6.36 -8.15 0.88
N ARG A 84 -5.53 -7.14 1.11
CA ARG A 84 -5.32 -6.59 2.44
C ARG A 84 -5.42 -5.09 2.41
N GLU A 85 -5.75 -4.54 3.54
CA GLU A 85 -5.81 -3.10 3.73
C GLU A 85 -4.41 -2.59 4.00
N ILE A 86 -3.57 -2.56 2.99
CA ILE A 86 -2.18 -2.16 3.13
C ILE A 86 -1.77 -1.33 1.92
N THR A 87 -0.98 -0.30 2.14
CA THR A 87 -0.44 0.49 1.05
C THR A 87 0.94 -0.03 0.71
N ILE A 88 1.16 -0.35 -0.55
CA ILE A 88 2.47 -0.77 -1.03
C ILE A 88 3.14 0.45 -1.63
N ALA A 89 4.18 0.95 -0.99
CA ALA A 89 4.91 2.11 -1.47
C ALA A 89 6.18 1.65 -2.17
N LYS A 90 6.24 1.83 -3.46
CA LYS A 90 7.38 1.36 -4.25
C LYS A 90 8.39 2.49 -4.41
N VAL A 91 9.64 2.21 -4.04
CA VAL A 91 10.71 3.19 -4.13
C VAL A 91 11.77 2.68 -5.09
N ASN A 92 11.94 3.36 -6.20
CA ASN A 92 12.95 3.01 -7.19
C ASN A 92 14.30 3.52 -6.67
N THR A 93 15.19 2.59 -6.33
CA THR A 93 16.46 2.97 -5.70
C THR A 93 17.39 3.72 -6.66
N ASP A 94 17.21 3.57 -7.96
CA ASP A 94 18.06 4.25 -8.93
C ASP A 94 17.86 5.76 -8.91
N VAL A 95 16.63 6.19 -8.63
CA VAL A 95 16.31 7.62 -8.66
C VAL A 95 15.95 8.18 -7.29
N ASN A 96 16.00 7.36 -6.25
CA ASN A 96 15.68 7.79 -4.90
C ASN A 96 16.76 7.34 -3.93
N PRO A 97 17.98 7.86 -4.08
CA PRO A 97 19.10 7.40 -3.26
C PRO A 97 19.03 7.82 -1.81
N MET A 98 18.32 8.89 -1.51
CA MET A 98 18.29 9.38 -0.12
C MET A 98 17.55 8.40 0.78
N THR A 99 16.40 7.94 0.35
CA THR A 99 15.62 7.00 1.15
C THR A 99 16.37 5.68 1.28
N SER A 100 16.95 5.21 0.18
CA SER A 100 17.72 3.97 0.20
C SER A 100 18.89 4.07 1.16
N GLY A 101 19.58 5.20 1.16
CA GLY A 101 20.70 5.40 2.05
C GLY A 101 20.27 5.51 3.50
N LYS A 102 19.16 6.17 3.75
CA LYS A 102 18.64 6.35 5.09
C LYS A 102 18.38 5.00 5.76
N PHE A 103 17.86 4.04 5.02
CA PHE A 103 17.54 2.74 5.57
C PHE A 103 18.64 1.70 5.33
N GLY A 104 19.76 2.11 4.76
CA GLY A 104 20.88 1.21 4.57
C GLY A 104 20.57 0.06 3.65
N ILE A 105 19.85 0.33 2.57
CA ILE A 105 19.45 -0.71 1.63
C ILE A 105 20.66 -1.16 0.85
N ARG A 106 21.04 -2.41 1.01
CA ARG A 106 22.19 -2.99 0.32
C ARG A 106 21.81 -4.04 -0.69
N GLY A 107 20.66 -4.63 -0.53
CA GLY A 107 20.19 -5.64 -1.47
C GLY A 107 18.74 -5.37 -1.79
N ILE A 108 18.32 -5.69 -3.00
CA ILE A 108 16.95 -5.52 -3.42
C ILE A 108 16.44 -6.82 -4.02
N PRO A 109 15.15 -7.09 -3.92
CA PRO A 109 14.13 -6.25 -3.30
C PRO A 109 14.28 -6.22 -1.79
N ALA A 110 14.04 -5.06 -1.21
CA ALA A 110 14.07 -4.91 0.23
C ALA A 110 12.69 -4.41 0.65
N LEU A 111 12.14 -5.04 1.65
CA LEU A 111 10.79 -4.72 2.10
C LEU A 111 10.85 -4.26 3.55
N ILE A 112 10.21 -3.13 3.83
CA ILE A 112 10.14 -2.61 5.19
C ILE A 112 8.69 -2.33 5.50
N LEU A 113 8.21 -2.92 6.58
CA LEU A 113 6.81 -2.77 6.99
C LEU A 113 6.71 -1.66 8.02
N PHE A 114 5.82 -0.72 7.77
CA PHE A 114 5.58 0.42 8.65
C PHE A 114 4.18 0.38 9.23
N LYS A 115 4.06 0.86 10.45
CA LYS A 115 2.76 1.09 11.07
C LYS A 115 2.91 2.31 11.96
N ASP A 116 1.99 3.25 11.83
CA ASP A 116 2.01 4.49 12.61
C ASP A 116 3.32 5.25 12.43
N GLY A 117 3.86 5.18 11.22
CA GLY A 117 5.09 5.90 10.91
C GLY A 117 6.37 5.23 11.38
N GLU A 118 6.28 4.05 11.96
CA GLU A 118 7.45 3.38 12.52
C GLU A 118 7.69 2.05 11.85
N VAL A 119 8.97 1.68 11.78
CA VAL A 119 9.36 0.41 11.19
C VAL A 119 8.96 -0.73 12.12
N VAL A 120 8.18 -1.66 11.60
CA VAL A 120 7.77 -2.82 12.36
C VAL A 120 8.70 -3.99 12.09
N ASP A 121 9.06 -4.19 10.83
CA ASP A 121 9.93 -5.30 10.45
C ASP A 121 10.53 -5.03 9.09
N ARG A 122 11.57 -5.77 8.76
CA ARG A 122 12.27 -5.64 7.49
C ARG A 122 12.60 -7.01 6.95
N MET A 123 12.67 -7.10 5.63
CA MET A 123 13.18 -8.32 5.03
C MET A 123 13.77 -8.02 3.67
N THR A 124 14.72 -8.82 3.25
CA THR A 124 15.42 -8.63 1.99
C THR A 124 15.31 -9.89 1.17
N GLY A 125 15.10 -9.72 -0.12
CA GLY A 125 15.04 -10.85 -1.03
C GLY A 125 13.62 -11.13 -1.48
N ALA A 126 13.51 -11.83 -2.60
CA ALA A 126 12.21 -12.20 -3.13
C ALA A 126 11.68 -13.42 -2.40
N MET A 127 10.37 -13.49 -2.25
CA MET A 127 9.75 -14.67 -1.70
C MET A 127 8.40 -14.86 -2.38
N PRO A 128 7.89 -16.08 -2.37
CA PRO A 128 6.59 -16.34 -2.97
C PRO A 128 5.48 -15.72 -2.13
N LYS A 129 4.32 -15.60 -2.73
CA LYS A 129 3.19 -14.97 -2.06
C LYS A 129 2.88 -15.62 -0.71
N GLN A 130 2.96 -16.93 -0.65
CA GLN A 130 2.67 -17.65 0.60
C GLN A 130 3.60 -17.20 1.72
N GLY A 131 4.87 -17.05 1.43
CA GLY A 131 5.82 -16.60 2.44
C GLY A 131 5.55 -15.16 2.85
N MET A 132 5.22 -14.32 1.88
CA MET A 132 4.91 -12.93 2.14
C MET A 132 3.66 -12.82 3.02
N ASP A 133 2.63 -13.60 2.70
CA ASP A 133 1.42 -13.60 3.49
C ASP A 133 1.71 -14.04 4.93
N SER A 134 2.52 -15.07 5.10
CA SER A 134 2.85 -15.53 6.43
C SER A 134 3.60 -14.47 7.23
N TRP A 135 4.51 -13.78 6.56
CA TRP A 135 5.26 -12.72 7.21
C TRP A 135 4.35 -11.59 7.65
N LEU A 136 3.45 -11.17 6.78
CA LEU A 136 2.53 -10.10 7.11
C LEU A 136 1.54 -10.52 8.18
N ASP A 137 1.08 -11.77 8.15
CA ASP A 137 0.12 -12.25 9.14
C ASP A 137 0.68 -12.17 10.55
N ARG A 138 1.97 -12.32 10.69
CA ARG A 138 2.57 -12.23 12.02
C ARG A 138 2.46 -10.84 12.62
N HIS A 139 2.31 -9.82 11.77
CA HIS A 139 2.28 -8.45 12.25
C HIS A 139 0.91 -7.81 12.13
N MET A 140 0.14 -8.20 11.14
CA MET A 140 -1.12 -7.55 10.83
C MET A 140 -2.34 -8.28 11.39
N ALA A 141 -2.13 -9.35 12.07
CA ALA A 141 -3.24 -10.17 12.55
C ALA A 141 -4.14 -9.46 13.57
#